data_4cc75b9a71eaed2b21b341257f840675
#
_entry.id   4cc75b9a71eaed2b21b341257f840675
#
_cell.length_a   1.000
_cell.length_b   1.000
_cell.length_c   1.000
_cell.angle_alpha   90.00
_cell.angle_beta   90.00
_cell.angle_gamma   90.00
#
_symmetry.space_group_name_H-M   'P 1'
#
loop_
_entity.id
_entity.type
_entity.pdbx_description
1 polymer ?
#
loop_
_entity_poly.entity_id
_entity_poly.type
_entity_poly.pdbx_seq_one_letter_code
_entity_poly.pdbx_strand_id
1 'polypeptide(L)'
;MSKIAFIYPGQGAQKCGMGADFYENSASVRKLFDEAGEQLGLDMKALCFEENNLLDQTEYTQAAMVTTCLAMTEVLMERGVKPDITAGLSLGEYAAISVAGGLEPIDAIRLVRKRGILMQHTVPAGEGAMCAILGLDAEKIEAVTAEIEGVSVANYNCPGQIVITGKTKAVEKAAEHLKEAGAKRTVMLNVSGPFHSTLLLPAAKELEMELDKTEFHELMIPYITNVTAEAVTDVRKSPGLLVTQLTSSVRWQQSMEKMIADGVDTFIEMGPG
;
A
#
# COMPACT_ATOMS: atom_id res chain seq x y z
N MET A 1 7.16 9.23 -27.57
CA MET A 1 7.47 7.91 -26.99
C MET A 1 6.41 7.62 -25.97
N SER A 2 5.98 6.37 -25.84
CA SER A 2 5.05 5.94 -24.80
C SER A 2 5.66 6.22 -23.43
N LYS A 3 4.86 6.70 -22.48
CA LYS A 3 5.28 6.94 -21.10
C LYS A 3 4.67 5.87 -20.21
N ILE A 4 5.51 5.07 -19.59
CA ILE A 4 5.15 3.86 -18.86
C ILE A 4 5.15 4.13 -17.36
N ALA A 5 4.07 3.80 -16.67
CA ALA A 5 4.03 3.72 -15.22
C ALA A 5 4.05 2.27 -14.75
N PHE A 6 4.89 1.95 -13.76
CA PHE A 6 4.73 0.73 -12.98
C PHE A 6 3.91 1.06 -11.74
N ILE A 7 2.85 0.28 -11.52
CA ILE A 7 1.96 0.45 -10.38
C ILE A 7 1.95 -0.82 -9.52
N TYR A 8 1.83 -0.62 -8.21
CA TYR A 8 1.94 -1.68 -7.22
C TYR A 8 0.67 -1.78 -6.38
N PRO A 9 0.05 -2.97 -6.27
CA PRO A 9 -1.16 -3.15 -5.49
C PRO A 9 -0.93 -3.00 -3.99
N GLY A 10 -2.01 -2.77 -3.27
CA GLY A 10 -2.06 -2.75 -1.82
C GLY A 10 -2.50 -4.07 -1.20
N GLN A 11 -2.67 -4.07 0.13
CA GLN A 11 -3.23 -5.19 0.88
C GLN A 11 -4.64 -5.53 0.38
N GLY A 12 -4.93 -6.82 0.25
CA GLY A 12 -6.18 -7.37 -0.30
C GLY A 12 -5.99 -8.04 -1.66
N ALA A 13 -4.85 -7.80 -2.34
CA ALA A 13 -4.50 -8.44 -3.60
C ALA A 13 -3.70 -9.76 -3.40
N GLN A 14 -3.22 -10.04 -2.18
CA GLN A 14 -2.44 -11.25 -1.89
C GLN A 14 -3.24 -12.53 -2.17
N LYS A 15 -2.55 -13.54 -2.68
CA LYS A 15 -3.11 -14.87 -2.89
C LYS A 15 -2.03 -15.95 -2.79
N CYS A 16 -2.41 -17.13 -2.33
CA CYS A 16 -1.53 -18.29 -2.35
C CYS A 16 -1.00 -18.56 -3.76
N GLY A 17 0.27 -18.90 -3.89
CA GLY A 17 0.96 -19.12 -5.15
C GLY A 17 1.55 -17.85 -5.81
N MET A 18 1.36 -16.66 -5.23
CA MET A 18 1.86 -15.42 -5.82
C MET A 18 3.39 -15.40 -5.94
N GLY A 19 3.89 -15.26 -7.16
CA GLY A 19 5.32 -15.20 -7.45
C GLY A 19 6.02 -16.54 -7.62
N ALA A 20 5.32 -17.69 -7.44
CA ALA A 20 5.92 -19.02 -7.53
C ALA A 20 6.51 -19.30 -8.92
N ASP A 21 5.79 -18.97 -9.97
CA ASP A 21 6.26 -19.13 -11.36
C ASP A 21 7.48 -18.25 -11.68
N PHE A 22 7.54 -17.06 -11.12
CA PHE A 22 8.73 -16.20 -11.24
C PHE A 22 9.92 -16.79 -10.46
N TYR A 23 9.68 -17.31 -9.25
CA TYR A 23 10.71 -17.98 -8.45
C TYR A 23 11.29 -19.19 -9.17
N GLU A 24 10.47 -20.03 -9.79
CA GLU A 24 10.92 -21.21 -10.52
C GLU A 24 11.78 -20.87 -11.75
N ASN A 25 11.48 -19.75 -12.41
CA ASN A 25 12.05 -19.43 -13.72
C ASN A 25 13.11 -18.32 -13.71
N SER A 26 13.38 -17.64 -12.57
CA SER A 26 14.39 -16.58 -12.47
C SER A 26 15.33 -16.76 -11.30
N ALA A 27 16.64 -16.66 -11.56
CA ALA A 27 17.67 -16.74 -10.52
C ALA A 27 17.69 -15.49 -9.63
N SER A 28 17.43 -14.30 -10.19
CA SER A 28 17.35 -13.04 -9.43
C SER A 28 16.17 -13.06 -8.47
N VAL A 29 15.02 -13.57 -8.92
CA VAL A 29 13.83 -13.75 -8.05
C VAL A 29 14.10 -14.71 -6.90
N ARG A 30 14.72 -15.86 -7.18
CA ARG A 30 15.12 -16.80 -6.10
C ARG A 30 15.99 -16.10 -5.06
N LYS A 31 17.02 -15.38 -5.52
CA LYS A 31 17.90 -14.64 -4.64
C LYS A 31 17.13 -13.64 -3.76
N LEU A 32 16.22 -12.86 -4.33
CA LEU A 32 15.42 -11.88 -3.57
C LEU A 32 14.53 -12.55 -2.52
N PHE A 33 13.83 -13.64 -2.86
CA PHE A 33 12.98 -14.36 -1.91
C PHE A 33 13.79 -15.02 -0.78
N ASP A 34 14.94 -15.61 -1.12
CA ASP A 34 15.81 -16.26 -0.13
C ASP A 34 16.45 -15.21 0.80
N GLU A 35 16.90 -14.08 0.28
CA GLU A 35 17.44 -12.97 1.05
C GLU A 35 16.38 -12.34 1.96
N ALA A 36 15.17 -12.10 1.43
CA ALA A 36 14.05 -11.62 2.23
C ALA A 36 13.72 -12.58 3.38
N GLY A 37 13.71 -13.89 3.10
CA GLY A 37 13.50 -14.92 4.11
C GLY A 37 14.55 -14.89 5.22
N GLU A 38 15.83 -14.81 4.85
CA GLU A 38 16.95 -14.72 5.79
C GLU A 38 16.85 -13.45 6.66
N GLN A 39 16.65 -12.28 6.04
CA GLN A 39 16.59 -11.00 6.73
C GLN A 39 15.39 -10.88 7.68
N LEU A 40 14.27 -11.49 7.34
CA LEU A 40 13.04 -11.43 8.15
C LEU A 40 12.89 -12.61 9.12
N GLY A 41 13.72 -13.64 9.00
CA GLY A 41 13.56 -14.89 9.75
C GLY A 41 12.25 -15.61 9.39
N LEU A 42 11.83 -15.54 8.12
CA LEU A 42 10.58 -16.12 7.62
C LEU A 42 10.86 -17.10 6.47
N ASP A 43 10.09 -18.16 6.38
CA ASP A 43 10.01 -18.96 5.15
C ASP A 43 9.10 -18.23 4.14
N MET A 44 9.71 -17.37 3.29
CA MET A 44 8.99 -16.58 2.31
C MET A 44 8.32 -17.45 1.24
N LYS A 45 8.85 -18.63 0.96
CA LYS A 45 8.26 -19.58 0.00
C LYS A 45 7.00 -20.19 0.57
N ALA A 46 7.09 -20.75 1.78
CA ALA A 46 5.91 -21.29 2.45
C ALA A 46 4.84 -20.20 2.64
N LEU A 47 5.25 -18.97 3.01
CA LEU A 47 4.33 -17.84 3.20
C LEU A 47 3.60 -17.45 1.90
N CYS A 48 4.31 -17.40 0.76
CA CYS A 48 3.74 -16.90 -0.50
C CYS A 48 3.15 -18.01 -1.38
N PHE A 49 3.71 -19.23 -1.36
CA PHE A 49 3.40 -20.28 -2.34
C PHE A 49 2.49 -21.38 -1.80
N GLU A 50 2.42 -21.55 -0.48
CA GLU A 50 1.64 -22.62 0.15
C GLU A 50 0.41 -22.07 0.87
N GLU A 51 -0.63 -22.89 1.01
CA GLU A 51 -1.81 -22.55 1.81
C GLU A 51 -1.42 -22.39 3.28
N ASN A 52 -1.71 -21.25 3.87
CA ASN A 52 -1.40 -20.94 5.26
C ASN A 52 -2.34 -19.84 5.82
N ASN A 53 -2.34 -19.69 7.15
CA ASN A 53 -3.15 -18.69 7.85
C ASN A 53 -2.39 -17.36 8.13
N LEU A 54 -1.14 -17.24 7.68
CA LEU A 54 -0.31 -16.06 7.94
C LEU A 54 -0.44 -15.01 6.86
N LEU A 55 -0.62 -15.44 5.61
CA LEU A 55 -0.63 -14.54 4.45
C LEU A 55 -1.66 -13.41 4.55
N ASP A 56 -2.78 -13.63 5.23
CA ASP A 56 -3.85 -12.64 5.44
C ASP A 56 -3.65 -11.78 6.70
N GLN A 57 -2.61 -12.05 7.49
CA GLN A 57 -2.26 -11.20 8.62
C GLN A 57 -1.38 -10.04 8.14
N THR A 58 -1.77 -8.82 8.46
CA THR A 58 -1.14 -7.58 7.94
C THR A 58 0.37 -7.56 8.07
N GLU A 59 0.90 -8.05 9.18
CA GLU A 59 2.34 -8.10 9.44
C GLU A 59 3.11 -9.02 8.47
N TYR A 60 2.47 -10.07 7.94
CA TYR A 60 3.06 -10.98 6.95
C TYR A 60 2.68 -10.55 5.52
N THR A 61 1.43 -10.14 5.31
CA THR A 61 0.93 -9.68 4.01
C THR A 61 1.82 -8.62 3.39
N GLN A 62 2.24 -7.61 4.18
CA GLN A 62 2.99 -6.48 3.64
C GLN A 62 4.35 -6.92 3.08
N ALA A 63 5.10 -7.73 3.81
CA ALA A 63 6.39 -8.25 3.34
C ALA A 63 6.23 -9.19 2.14
N ALA A 64 5.26 -10.11 2.19
CA ALA A 64 4.98 -11.05 1.10
C ALA A 64 4.63 -10.31 -0.21
N MET A 65 3.75 -9.31 -0.12
CA MET A 65 3.33 -8.49 -1.27
C MET A 65 4.49 -7.72 -1.88
N VAL A 66 5.26 -6.96 -1.07
CA VAL A 66 6.36 -6.14 -1.59
C VAL A 66 7.46 -7.03 -2.19
N THR A 67 7.80 -8.16 -1.55
CA THR A 67 8.75 -9.13 -2.13
C THR A 67 8.28 -9.62 -3.49
N THR A 68 7.02 -10.03 -3.61
CA THR A 68 6.44 -10.49 -4.88
C THR A 68 6.42 -9.40 -5.94
N CYS A 69 6.00 -8.18 -5.58
CA CYS A 69 5.99 -7.03 -6.50
C CYS A 69 7.38 -6.71 -7.04
N LEU A 70 8.39 -6.65 -6.19
CA LEU A 70 9.78 -6.39 -6.58
C LEU A 70 10.34 -7.53 -7.45
N ALA A 71 10.02 -8.79 -7.10
CA ALA A 71 10.43 -9.95 -7.90
C ALA A 71 9.86 -9.92 -9.32
N MET A 72 8.58 -9.60 -9.48
CA MET A 72 7.96 -9.45 -10.80
C MET A 72 8.57 -8.29 -11.58
N THR A 73 8.87 -7.18 -10.90
CA THR A 73 9.52 -6.00 -11.50
C THR A 73 10.91 -6.34 -12.03
N GLU A 74 11.71 -7.07 -11.26
CA GLU A 74 13.07 -7.51 -11.65
C GLU A 74 13.05 -8.23 -13.00
N VAL A 75 12.17 -9.24 -13.14
CA VAL A 75 12.06 -10.02 -14.40
C VAL A 75 11.66 -9.16 -15.58
N LEU A 76 10.77 -8.17 -15.37
CA LEU A 76 10.35 -7.30 -16.46
C LEU A 76 11.46 -6.32 -16.87
N MET A 77 12.19 -5.79 -15.89
CA MET A 77 13.32 -4.89 -16.11
C MET A 77 14.50 -5.62 -16.78
N GLU A 78 14.79 -6.87 -16.43
CA GLU A 78 15.77 -7.74 -17.11
C GLU A 78 15.44 -7.92 -18.61
N ARG A 79 14.16 -7.86 -18.97
CA ARG A 79 13.68 -7.92 -20.36
C ARG A 79 13.65 -6.56 -21.06
N GLY A 80 14.17 -5.52 -20.42
CA GLY A 80 14.32 -4.18 -20.98
C GLY A 80 13.09 -3.28 -20.91
N VAL A 81 12.01 -3.71 -20.23
CA VAL A 81 10.85 -2.84 -19.96
C VAL A 81 11.12 -2.04 -18.69
N LYS A 82 11.13 -0.71 -18.81
CA LYS A 82 11.45 0.19 -17.70
C LYS A 82 10.34 1.23 -17.52
N PRO A 83 10.03 1.63 -16.27
CA PRO A 83 9.08 2.70 -16.03
C PRO A 83 9.71 4.08 -16.19
N ASP A 84 8.88 5.07 -16.56
CA ASP A 84 9.19 6.50 -16.49
C ASP A 84 8.76 7.10 -15.15
N ILE A 85 7.82 6.43 -14.46
CA ILE A 85 7.29 6.83 -13.16
C ILE A 85 6.75 5.60 -12.44
N THR A 86 6.74 5.62 -11.12
CA THR A 86 6.17 4.56 -10.31
C THR A 86 5.11 5.08 -9.34
N ALA A 87 4.16 4.23 -8.97
CA ALA A 87 3.19 4.52 -7.91
C ALA A 87 2.77 3.22 -7.22
N GLY A 88 2.41 3.29 -5.95
CA GLY A 88 1.96 2.11 -5.23
C GLY A 88 0.88 2.45 -4.22
N LEU A 89 -0.11 1.57 -4.06
CA LEU A 89 -1.19 1.75 -3.12
C LEU A 89 -0.74 1.30 -1.72
N SER A 90 -0.66 2.24 -0.75
CA SER A 90 -0.31 1.96 0.64
C SER A 90 1.05 1.25 0.77
N LEU A 91 1.08 -0.06 1.09
CA LEU A 91 2.32 -0.85 1.12
C LEU A 91 3.08 -0.84 -0.22
N GLY A 92 2.35 -0.74 -1.32
CA GLY A 92 2.94 -0.69 -2.67
C GLY A 92 3.81 0.55 -2.91
N GLU A 93 3.63 1.66 -2.17
CA GLU A 93 4.48 2.84 -2.27
C GLU A 93 5.94 2.53 -1.92
N TYR A 94 6.20 1.55 -1.04
CA TYR A 94 7.56 1.10 -0.72
C TYR A 94 8.23 0.39 -1.93
N ALA A 95 7.47 -0.44 -2.65
CA ALA A 95 7.95 -1.01 -3.91
C ALA A 95 8.18 0.08 -4.97
N ALA A 96 7.28 1.05 -5.07
CA ALA A 96 7.40 2.18 -5.99
C ALA A 96 8.67 3.01 -5.72
N ILE A 97 8.97 3.32 -4.46
CA ILE A 97 10.19 4.04 -4.05
C ILE A 97 11.44 3.21 -4.36
N SER A 98 11.41 1.91 -4.08
CA SER A 98 12.54 1.01 -4.36
C SER A 98 12.86 0.96 -5.85
N VAL A 99 11.85 0.77 -6.70
CA VAL A 99 12.03 0.72 -8.16
C VAL A 99 12.41 2.08 -8.74
N ALA A 100 11.99 3.17 -8.11
CA ALA A 100 12.45 4.52 -8.45
C ALA A 100 13.92 4.78 -8.04
N GLY A 101 14.57 3.86 -7.34
CA GLY A 101 15.97 3.95 -6.88
C GLY A 101 16.15 4.50 -5.48
N GLY A 102 15.07 4.88 -4.79
CA GLY A 102 15.12 5.54 -3.49
C GLY A 102 15.39 4.61 -2.30
N LEU A 103 15.14 3.30 -2.44
CA LEU A 103 15.38 2.28 -1.42
C LEU A 103 15.98 1.02 -2.04
N GLU A 104 16.90 0.38 -1.35
CA GLU A 104 17.30 -0.97 -1.71
C GLU A 104 16.09 -1.93 -1.54
N PRO A 105 15.93 -2.93 -2.43
CA PRO A 105 14.82 -3.87 -2.36
C PRO A 105 14.61 -4.50 -0.98
N ILE A 106 15.70 -4.92 -0.35
CA ILE A 106 15.66 -5.57 0.96
C ILE A 106 15.25 -4.60 2.08
N ASP A 107 15.64 -3.33 2.00
CA ASP A 107 15.25 -2.31 2.97
C ASP A 107 13.76 -1.96 2.85
N ALA A 108 13.24 -1.89 1.62
CA ALA A 108 11.80 -1.74 1.40
C ALA A 108 11.01 -2.91 2.03
N ILE A 109 11.49 -4.16 1.87
CA ILE A 109 10.86 -5.36 2.44
C ILE A 109 10.93 -5.34 3.97
N ARG A 110 12.07 -4.98 4.57
CA ARG A 110 12.23 -4.84 6.03
C ARG A 110 11.32 -3.76 6.61
N LEU A 111 11.27 -2.60 5.98
CA LEU A 111 10.41 -1.49 6.40
C LEU A 111 8.94 -1.87 6.38
N VAL A 112 8.44 -2.50 5.31
CA VAL A 112 7.02 -2.91 5.27
C VAL A 112 6.71 -4.04 6.24
N ARG A 113 7.66 -4.94 6.56
CA ARG A 113 7.49 -5.92 7.64
C ARG A 113 7.29 -5.22 8.97
N LYS A 114 8.16 -4.26 9.32
CA LYS A 114 8.02 -3.45 10.53
C LYS A 114 6.72 -2.66 10.54
N ARG A 115 6.39 -2.00 9.42
CA ARG A 115 5.13 -1.28 9.23
C ARG A 115 3.92 -2.18 9.48
N GLY A 116 3.89 -3.38 8.91
CA GLY A 116 2.82 -4.35 9.07
C GLY A 116 2.61 -4.76 10.54
N ILE A 117 3.70 -5.03 11.27
CA ILE A 117 3.67 -5.32 12.71
C ILE A 117 3.06 -4.15 13.48
N LEU A 118 3.54 -2.94 13.23
CA LEU A 118 3.05 -1.73 13.91
C LEU A 118 1.57 -1.48 13.62
N MET A 119 1.15 -1.60 12.37
CA MET A 119 -0.24 -1.40 11.96
C MET A 119 -1.18 -2.44 12.56
N GLN A 120 -0.72 -3.69 12.69
CA GLN A 120 -1.54 -4.79 13.23
C GLN A 120 -1.74 -4.68 14.74
N HIS A 121 -0.74 -4.22 15.47
CA HIS A 121 -0.71 -4.31 16.93
C HIS A 121 -0.96 -2.99 17.67
N THR A 122 -0.98 -1.84 16.97
CA THR A 122 -1.16 -0.52 17.61
C THR A 122 -2.56 -0.30 18.16
N VAL A 123 -3.58 -0.78 17.45
CA VAL A 123 -4.97 -0.66 17.90
C VAL A 123 -5.48 -2.05 18.29
N PRO A 124 -6.03 -2.20 19.51
CA PRO A 124 -6.59 -3.47 19.93
C PRO A 124 -7.68 -3.99 18.99
N ALA A 125 -7.73 -5.32 18.83
CA ALA A 125 -8.72 -5.94 17.94
C ALA A 125 -10.16 -5.54 18.33
N GLY A 126 -10.95 -5.12 17.36
CA GLY A 126 -12.33 -4.69 17.54
C GLY A 126 -12.52 -3.22 17.89
N GLU A 127 -11.46 -2.47 18.23
CA GLU A 127 -11.57 -1.03 18.53
C GLU A 127 -11.56 -0.18 17.27
N GLY A 128 -11.00 -0.67 16.19
CA GLY A 128 -10.93 0.00 14.89
C GLY A 128 -11.56 -0.83 13.78
N ALA A 129 -12.08 -0.13 12.75
CA ALA A 129 -12.70 -0.76 11.59
C ALA A 129 -12.47 0.03 10.32
N MET A 130 -12.73 -0.62 9.18
CA MET A 130 -12.78 0.01 7.86
C MET A 130 -14.05 -0.46 7.13
N CYS A 131 -14.61 0.43 6.32
CA CYS A 131 -15.79 0.12 5.51
C CYS A 131 -15.64 0.67 4.09
N ALA A 132 -15.86 -0.19 3.09
CA ALA A 132 -15.89 0.24 1.69
C ALA A 132 -17.29 0.80 1.37
N ILE A 133 -17.31 2.00 0.81
CA ILE A 133 -18.50 2.72 0.36
C ILE A 133 -18.51 2.70 -1.17
N LEU A 134 -19.56 2.12 -1.74
CA LEU A 134 -19.68 1.93 -3.18
C LEU A 134 -20.83 2.74 -3.77
N GLY A 135 -20.56 3.41 -4.89
CA GLY A 135 -21.55 4.10 -5.71
C GLY A 135 -22.05 5.40 -5.10
N LEU A 136 -21.23 6.09 -4.31
CA LEU A 136 -21.48 7.43 -3.77
C LEU A 136 -20.29 8.34 -4.06
N ASP A 137 -20.54 9.63 -4.30
CA ASP A 137 -19.54 10.63 -4.61
C ASP A 137 -18.71 11.00 -3.38
N ALA A 138 -17.45 11.36 -3.59
CA ALA A 138 -16.49 11.67 -2.54
C ALA A 138 -16.97 12.80 -1.61
N GLU A 139 -17.50 13.88 -2.17
CA GLU A 139 -17.98 15.06 -1.41
C GLU A 139 -19.07 14.69 -0.40
N LYS A 140 -19.98 13.76 -0.77
CA LYS A 140 -21.01 13.30 0.17
C LYS A 140 -20.44 12.43 1.29
N ILE A 141 -19.43 11.60 0.97
CA ILE A 141 -18.76 10.76 1.96
C ILE A 141 -17.97 11.64 2.93
N GLU A 142 -17.25 12.62 2.43
CA GLU A 142 -16.48 13.59 3.22
C GLU A 142 -17.41 14.39 4.13
N ALA A 143 -18.55 14.88 3.62
CA ALA A 143 -19.53 15.61 4.43
C ALA A 143 -20.05 14.77 5.60
N VAL A 144 -20.42 13.52 5.37
CA VAL A 144 -20.92 12.63 6.42
C VAL A 144 -19.83 12.29 7.45
N THR A 145 -18.59 11.98 6.97
CA THR A 145 -17.50 11.65 7.87
C THR A 145 -17.02 12.84 8.69
N ALA A 146 -17.13 14.07 8.18
CA ALA A 146 -16.79 15.29 8.91
C ALA A 146 -17.72 15.57 10.10
N GLU A 147 -18.97 15.09 10.07
CA GLU A 147 -19.94 15.25 11.15
C GLU A 147 -19.83 14.18 12.26
N ILE A 148 -19.00 13.15 12.05
CA ILE A 148 -18.88 12.01 12.97
C ILE A 148 -17.45 11.93 13.51
N GLU A 149 -17.28 12.23 14.80
CA GLU A 149 -15.96 12.13 15.44
C GLU A 149 -15.44 10.69 15.45
N GLY A 150 -14.17 10.51 15.06
CA GLY A 150 -13.48 9.22 15.11
C GLY A 150 -13.61 8.38 13.85
N VAL A 151 -14.10 8.95 12.75
CA VAL A 151 -14.09 8.36 11.41
C VAL A 151 -13.52 9.34 10.39
N SER A 152 -12.84 8.83 9.37
CA SER A 152 -12.29 9.61 8.26
C SER A 152 -12.22 8.76 6.98
N VAL A 153 -11.88 9.38 5.85
CA VAL A 153 -11.60 8.65 4.62
C VAL A 153 -10.22 8.03 4.70
N ALA A 154 -10.12 6.72 4.45
CA ALA A 154 -8.86 5.97 4.36
C ALA A 154 -8.30 5.94 2.93
N ASN A 155 -9.15 5.62 1.94
CA ASN A 155 -8.72 5.46 0.56
C ASN A 155 -9.72 6.07 -0.41
N TYR A 156 -9.22 6.81 -1.37
CA TYR A 156 -9.89 7.15 -2.62
C TYR A 156 -9.39 6.17 -3.68
N ASN A 157 -10.09 5.02 -3.88
CA ASN A 157 -9.60 3.97 -4.76
C ASN A 157 -9.88 4.26 -6.24
N CYS A 158 -11.13 4.60 -6.55
CA CYS A 158 -11.56 5.03 -7.88
C CYS A 158 -12.90 5.76 -7.77
N PRO A 159 -13.41 6.39 -8.84
CA PRO A 159 -14.74 7.00 -8.83
C PRO A 159 -15.80 6.03 -8.33
N GLY A 160 -16.50 6.41 -7.26
CA GLY A 160 -17.54 5.60 -6.64
C GLY A 160 -17.05 4.43 -5.76
N GLN A 161 -15.75 4.36 -5.44
CA GLN A 161 -15.22 3.39 -4.47
C GLN A 161 -14.26 4.07 -3.50
N ILE A 162 -14.75 4.33 -2.30
CA ILE A 162 -14.02 4.99 -1.22
C ILE A 162 -14.07 4.12 0.03
N VAL A 163 -12.99 4.10 0.79
CA VAL A 163 -12.93 3.38 2.07
C VAL A 163 -12.88 4.39 3.20
N ILE A 164 -13.73 4.21 4.21
CA ILE A 164 -13.69 4.96 5.46
C ILE A 164 -13.06 4.13 6.56
N THR A 165 -12.46 4.79 7.56
CA THR A 165 -11.67 4.17 8.64
C THR A 165 -11.87 4.91 9.94
N GLY A 166 -11.66 4.24 11.08
CA GLY A 166 -11.71 4.88 12.37
C GLY A 166 -12.14 3.95 13.50
N LYS A 167 -12.69 4.53 14.58
CA LYS A 167 -13.26 3.76 15.69
C LYS A 167 -14.44 2.93 15.18
N THR A 168 -14.54 1.67 15.59
CA THR A 168 -15.56 0.72 15.09
C THR A 168 -16.98 1.32 15.10
N LYS A 169 -17.43 1.83 16.24
CA LYS A 169 -18.77 2.44 16.35
C LYS A 169 -18.97 3.68 15.47
N ALA A 170 -17.91 4.46 15.25
CA ALA A 170 -17.98 5.65 14.39
C ALA A 170 -18.08 5.25 12.91
N VAL A 171 -17.32 4.22 12.50
CA VAL A 171 -17.37 3.64 11.13
C VAL A 171 -18.75 3.02 10.87
N GLU A 172 -19.30 2.24 11.80
CA GLU A 172 -20.63 1.64 11.68
C GLU A 172 -21.71 2.74 11.51
N LYS A 173 -21.69 3.77 12.38
CA LYS A 173 -22.62 4.92 12.29
C LYS A 173 -22.48 5.65 10.95
N ALA A 174 -21.25 5.91 10.50
CA ALA A 174 -21.01 6.56 9.22
C ALA A 174 -21.52 5.70 8.05
N ALA A 175 -21.33 4.39 8.09
CA ALA A 175 -21.81 3.47 7.07
C ALA A 175 -23.34 3.46 6.94
N GLU A 176 -24.07 3.56 8.07
CA GLU A 176 -25.53 3.70 8.09
C GLU A 176 -25.98 5.03 7.45
N HIS A 177 -25.40 6.17 7.87
CA HIS A 177 -25.71 7.48 7.30
C HIS A 177 -25.38 7.56 5.81
N LEU A 178 -24.26 6.96 5.38
CA LEU A 178 -23.87 6.92 3.96
C LEU A 178 -24.81 6.06 3.14
N LYS A 179 -25.35 4.99 3.71
CA LYS A 179 -26.40 4.18 3.04
C LYS A 179 -27.70 4.99 2.86
N GLU A 180 -28.11 5.74 3.87
CA GLU A 180 -29.26 6.66 3.81
C GLU A 180 -29.01 7.80 2.80
N ALA A 181 -27.76 8.29 2.70
CA ALA A 181 -27.34 9.30 1.72
C ALA A 181 -27.27 8.79 0.28
N GLY A 182 -27.52 7.49 0.04
CA GLY A 182 -27.63 6.90 -1.29
C GLY A 182 -26.45 6.04 -1.74
N ALA A 183 -25.56 5.62 -0.85
CA ALA A 183 -24.53 4.62 -1.19
C ALA A 183 -25.19 3.31 -1.67
N LYS A 184 -24.75 2.79 -2.81
CA LYS A 184 -25.28 1.53 -3.35
C LYS A 184 -24.97 0.33 -2.45
N ARG A 185 -23.80 0.34 -1.83
CA ARG A 185 -23.36 -0.70 -0.87
C ARG A 185 -22.40 -0.09 0.16
N THR A 186 -22.50 -0.57 1.40
CA THR A 186 -21.51 -0.38 2.45
C THR A 186 -21.05 -1.77 2.89
N VAL A 187 -19.73 -2.01 2.87
CA VAL A 187 -19.13 -3.34 3.15
C VAL A 187 -18.06 -3.17 4.20
N MET A 188 -18.33 -3.69 5.41
CA MET A 188 -17.29 -3.77 6.44
C MET A 188 -16.17 -4.68 5.97
N LEU A 189 -14.93 -4.19 6.08
CA LEU A 189 -13.76 -4.93 5.63
C LEU A 189 -13.24 -5.84 6.74
N ASN A 190 -12.81 -7.05 6.36
CA ASN A 190 -12.13 -7.97 7.27
C ASN A 190 -10.64 -7.61 7.35
N VAL A 191 -10.31 -6.59 8.15
CA VAL A 191 -8.94 -6.11 8.37
C VAL A 191 -8.63 -6.03 9.85
N SER A 192 -7.35 -6.10 10.20
CA SER A 192 -6.89 -6.14 11.59
C SER A 192 -6.93 -4.80 12.32
N GLY A 193 -7.22 -3.68 11.63
CA GLY A 193 -7.21 -2.36 12.28
C GLY A 193 -7.70 -1.22 11.40
N PRO A 194 -7.79 -0.01 11.99
CA PRO A 194 -8.26 1.21 11.33
C PRO A 194 -7.13 1.87 10.54
N PHE A 195 -6.71 1.24 9.44
CA PHE A 195 -5.59 1.73 8.64
C PHE A 195 -5.85 3.11 8.06
N HIS A 196 -4.79 3.89 7.88
CA HIS A 196 -4.85 5.26 7.35
C HIS A 196 -5.73 6.21 8.18
N SER A 197 -5.70 6.07 9.51
CA SER A 197 -6.40 6.93 10.46
C SER A 197 -5.47 7.48 11.53
N THR A 198 -5.91 8.54 12.22
CA THR A 198 -5.17 9.13 13.35
C THR A 198 -4.97 8.17 14.52
N LEU A 199 -5.71 7.06 14.58
CA LEU A 199 -5.53 6.01 15.57
C LEU A 199 -4.17 5.31 15.44
N LEU A 200 -3.51 5.41 14.27
CA LEU A 200 -2.17 4.88 14.03
C LEU A 200 -1.04 5.86 14.32
N LEU A 201 -1.29 7.01 14.95
CA LEU A 201 -0.24 7.95 15.35
C LEU A 201 0.90 7.31 16.18
N PRO A 202 0.63 6.39 17.13
CA PRO A 202 1.72 5.70 17.82
C PRO A 202 2.58 4.85 16.87
N ALA A 203 1.95 4.10 15.94
CA ALA A 203 2.65 3.34 14.91
C ALA A 203 3.51 4.22 14.01
N ALA A 204 2.98 5.40 13.62
CA ALA A 204 3.70 6.34 12.77
C ALA A 204 4.99 6.84 13.43
N LYS A 205 4.96 7.15 14.74
CA LYS A 205 6.15 7.55 15.50
C LYS A 205 7.20 6.44 15.61
N GLU A 206 6.77 5.20 15.78
CA GLU A 206 7.72 4.07 15.82
C GLU A 206 8.31 3.78 14.42
N LEU A 207 7.49 3.93 13.36
CA LEU A 207 7.96 3.78 11.99
C LEU A 207 8.98 4.88 11.61
N GLU A 208 8.78 6.11 12.08
CA GLU A 208 9.74 7.23 11.90
C GLU A 208 11.12 6.85 12.38
N MET A 209 11.23 6.23 13.57
CA MET A 209 12.53 5.77 14.11
C MET A 209 13.20 4.68 13.25
N GLU A 210 12.45 3.89 12.52
CA GLU A 210 13.02 2.89 11.59
C GLU A 210 13.42 3.55 10.27
N LEU A 211 12.63 4.49 9.77
CA LEU A 211 12.94 5.27 8.57
C LEU A 211 14.20 6.12 8.75
N ASP A 212 14.42 6.70 9.94
CA ASP A 212 15.61 7.49 10.27
C ASP A 212 16.91 6.66 10.25
N LYS A 213 16.81 5.33 10.41
CA LYS A 213 17.95 4.41 10.35
C LYS A 213 18.18 3.83 8.96
N THR A 214 17.24 4.05 8.05
CA THR A 214 17.28 3.48 6.71
C THR A 214 17.98 4.45 5.76
N GLU A 215 18.87 3.93 4.93
CA GLU A 215 19.53 4.72 3.90
C GLU A 215 18.59 4.90 2.71
N PHE A 216 18.37 6.16 2.33
CA PHE A 216 17.62 6.54 1.14
C PHE A 216 18.60 7.08 0.09
N HIS A 217 18.44 6.64 -1.15
CA HIS A 217 19.27 6.98 -2.29
C HIS A 217 18.56 7.97 -3.23
N GLU A 218 19.31 8.63 -4.11
CA GLU A 218 18.74 9.53 -5.11
C GLU A 218 17.78 8.79 -6.05
N LEU A 219 16.63 9.40 -6.30
CA LEU A 219 15.63 8.86 -7.22
C LEU A 219 16.14 8.94 -8.66
N MET A 220 16.12 7.84 -9.38
CA MET A 220 16.41 7.78 -10.82
C MET A 220 15.23 8.23 -11.68
N ILE A 221 14.02 7.99 -11.18
CA ILE A 221 12.74 8.40 -11.79
C ILE A 221 11.81 8.87 -10.67
N PRO A 222 10.78 9.70 -10.96
CA PRO A 222 9.82 10.11 -9.96
C PRO A 222 8.92 8.93 -9.51
N TYR A 223 8.40 9.02 -8.28
CA TYR A 223 7.27 8.21 -7.83
C TYR A 223 6.12 9.13 -7.39
N ILE A 224 4.87 8.62 -7.42
CA ILE A 224 3.70 9.34 -6.88
C ILE A 224 3.48 8.93 -5.43
N THR A 225 3.41 9.91 -4.52
CA THR A 225 3.10 9.64 -3.11
C THR A 225 1.60 9.55 -2.85
N ASN A 226 1.20 8.64 -1.96
CA ASN A 226 -0.21 8.48 -1.58
C ASN A 226 -0.80 9.68 -0.84
N VAL A 227 0.03 10.45 -0.14
CA VAL A 227 -0.41 11.55 0.73
C VAL A 227 -0.96 12.74 -0.07
N THR A 228 -0.25 13.13 -1.11
CA THR A 228 -0.59 14.32 -1.91
C THR A 228 -1.01 14.00 -3.35
N ALA A 229 -0.81 12.77 -3.81
CA ALA A 229 -0.95 12.36 -5.21
C ALA A 229 -0.04 13.14 -6.17
N GLU A 230 1.07 13.68 -5.69
CA GLU A 230 2.04 14.43 -6.48
C GLU A 230 3.32 13.63 -6.70
N ALA A 231 4.03 13.97 -7.78
CA ALA A 231 5.30 13.35 -8.11
C ALA A 231 6.41 13.81 -7.13
N VAL A 232 7.11 12.85 -6.56
CA VAL A 232 8.29 13.09 -5.71
C VAL A 232 9.54 12.84 -6.56
N THR A 233 10.42 13.85 -6.61
CA THR A 233 11.72 13.80 -7.28
C THR A 233 12.89 14.02 -6.32
N ASP A 234 12.59 14.43 -5.09
CA ASP A 234 13.56 14.61 -4.01
C ASP A 234 13.30 13.57 -2.92
N VAL A 235 14.17 12.56 -2.86
CA VAL A 235 14.03 11.44 -1.93
C VAL A 235 14.04 11.86 -0.45
N ARG A 236 14.62 13.00 -0.11
CA ARG A 236 14.65 13.52 1.27
C ARG A 236 13.25 13.76 1.86
N LYS A 237 12.23 13.88 1.00
CA LYS A 237 10.82 13.99 1.41
C LYS A 237 10.20 12.63 1.76
N SER A 238 10.75 11.53 1.24
CA SER A 238 10.14 10.21 1.32
C SER A 238 9.93 9.71 2.76
N PRO A 239 10.89 9.83 3.70
CA PRO A 239 10.65 9.38 5.08
C PRO A 239 9.44 10.08 5.72
N GLY A 240 9.36 11.39 5.66
CA GLY A 240 8.25 12.17 6.23
C GLY A 240 6.90 11.86 5.56
N LEU A 241 6.90 11.62 4.24
CA LEU A 241 5.70 11.20 3.50
C LEU A 241 5.23 9.81 3.92
N LEU A 242 6.14 8.85 4.11
CA LEU A 242 5.82 7.50 4.56
C LEU A 242 5.28 7.47 6.00
N VAL A 243 5.81 8.31 6.89
CA VAL A 243 5.25 8.52 8.25
C VAL A 243 3.83 9.06 8.16
N THR A 244 3.62 10.11 7.38
CA THR A 244 2.32 10.75 7.20
C THR A 244 1.30 9.81 6.56
N GLN A 245 1.72 8.93 5.65
CA GLN A 245 0.88 7.96 4.96
C GLN A 245 0.11 7.04 5.92
N LEU A 246 0.70 6.66 7.08
CA LEU A 246 0.03 5.77 8.04
C LEU A 246 -1.25 6.37 8.61
N THR A 247 -1.31 7.68 8.72
CA THR A 247 -2.39 8.42 9.39
C THR A 247 -3.24 9.25 8.46
N SER A 248 -2.92 9.22 7.15
CA SER A 248 -3.58 10.02 6.11
C SER A 248 -4.23 9.16 5.05
N SER A 249 -5.18 9.73 4.34
CA SER A 249 -5.85 9.06 3.22
C SER A 249 -4.89 8.71 2.09
N VAL A 250 -5.06 7.53 1.53
CA VAL A 250 -4.41 7.11 0.28
C VAL A 250 -5.21 7.69 -0.90
N ARG A 251 -4.60 8.59 -1.64
CA ARG A 251 -5.19 9.31 -2.78
C ARG A 251 -4.91 8.56 -4.10
N TRP A 252 -5.34 7.28 -4.17
CA TRP A 252 -5.01 6.44 -5.32
C TRP A 252 -5.65 6.93 -6.63
N GLN A 253 -6.94 7.28 -6.58
CA GLN A 253 -7.63 7.85 -7.74
C GLN A 253 -6.90 9.08 -8.26
N GLN A 254 -6.58 10.04 -7.38
CA GLN A 254 -5.89 11.27 -7.76
C GLN A 254 -4.47 10.99 -8.28
N SER A 255 -3.80 9.95 -7.75
CA SER A 255 -2.49 9.50 -8.24
C SER A 255 -2.56 9.01 -9.68
N MET A 256 -3.58 8.22 -10.02
CA MET A 256 -3.82 7.75 -11.39
C MET A 256 -4.16 8.90 -12.32
N GLU A 257 -5.07 9.80 -11.91
CA GLU A 257 -5.45 10.99 -12.66
C GLU A 257 -4.25 11.92 -12.93
N LYS A 258 -3.38 12.10 -11.94
CA LYS A 258 -2.14 12.87 -12.06
C LYS A 258 -1.20 12.28 -13.11
N MET A 259 -0.95 10.96 -13.04
CA MET A 259 -0.09 10.29 -14.02
C MET A 259 -0.64 10.40 -15.44
N ILE A 260 -1.96 10.23 -15.63
CA ILE A 260 -2.63 10.41 -16.93
C ILE A 260 -2.45 11.84 -17.43
N ALA A 261 -2.68 12.84 -16.55
CA ALA A 261 -2.50 14.26 -16.89
C ALA A 261 -1.04 14.60 -17.26
N ASP A 262 -0.08 13.90 -16.64
CA ASP A 262 1.35 14.03 -16.95
C ASP A 262 1.79 13.25 -18.20
N GLY A 263 0.82 12.65 -18.93
CA GLY A 263 1.04 12.00 -20.23
C GLY A 263 1.45 10.54 -20.14
N VAL A 264 1.22 9.85 -19.01
CA VAL A 264 1.35 8.39 -18.93
C VAL A 264 0.24 7.76 -19.75
N ASP A 265 0.60 6.90 -20.69
CA ASP A 265 -0.33 6.21 -21.60
C ASP A 265 -0.34 4.69 -21.41
N THR A 266 0.61 4.16 -20.64
CA THR A 266 0.75 2.73 -20.39
C THR A 266 0.95 2.48 -18.90
N PHE A 267 0.07 1.68 -18.30
CA PHE A 267 0.16 1.25 -16.91
C PHE A 267 0.42 -0.25 -16.85
N ILE A 268 1.42 -0.65 -16.10
CA ILE A 268 1.75 -2.07 -15.86
C ILE A 268 1.68 -2.32 -14.36
N GLU A 269 0.71 -3.14 -13.94
CA GLU A 269 0.58 -3.54 -12.55
C GLU A 269 1.53 -4.71 -12.25
N MET A 270 2.39 -4.50 -11.25
CA MET A 270 3.40 -5.44 -10.80
C MET A 270 2.96 -6.02 -9.46
N GLY A 271 2.29 -7.16 -9.51
CA GLY A 271 1.78 -7.80 -8.30
C GLY A 271 0.66 -8.79 -8.59
N PRO A 272 0.12 -9.44 -7.55
CA PRO A 272 -0.93 -10.46 -7.66
C PRO A 272 -2.34 -9.85 -7.80
N GLY A 273 -2.48 -8.70 -8.42
CA GLY A 273 -3.76 -8.00 -8.63
C GLY A 273 -4.58 -8.53 -9.81
#